data_ca00d133a384e03a5efb6c8b1fb311db
#
_entry.id   ca00d133a384e03a5efb6c8b1fb311db
#
_cell.length_a   1.000
_cell.length_b   1.000
_cell.length_c   1.000
_cell.angle_alpha   90.00
_cell.angle_beta   90.00
_cell.angle_gamma   90.00
#
_symmetry.space_group_name_H-M   'P 1'
#
loop_
_entity.id
_entity.type
_entity.pdbx_description
1 polymer ?
#
loop_
_entity_poly.entity_id
_entity_poly.type
_entity_poly.pdbx_seq_one_letter_code
_entity_poly.pdbx_strand_id
1 'polypeptide(L)'
;MNIIKNLEDSKSPTCMIGDGVNDALALKYSSVGISMGAIGSDIAIEASDIALASDDIKNIPYLLYLSKKTMKTIKLNVTFSLALNFLAIILAMTGILNPVVGALVHNLGSVFVILNSAKLLKTRNNLDLHIKIEYEVTNKSKVALIV
;
A
#
# COMPACT_ATOMS: atom_id res chain seq x y z
N MET A 1 9.58 -15.15 -18.11
CA MET A 1 8.27 -14.83 -18.67
C MET A 1 7.26 -15.96 -18.51
N ASN A 2 7.52 -17.17 -19.02
CA ASN A 2 6.55 -18.30 -18.97
C ASN A 2 6.11 -18.70 -17.54
N ILE A 3 7.01 -18.64 -16.57
CA ILE A 3 6.70 -18.99 -15.17
C ILE A 3 5.68 -18.01 -14.59
N ILE A 4 5.91 -16.70 -14.74
CA ILE A 4 5.00 -15.67 -14.23
C ILE A 4 3.63 -15.79 -14.88
N LYS A 5 3.61 -15.97 -16.21
CA LYS A 5 2.36 -16.16 -16.95
C LYS A 5 1.57 -17.36 -16.44
N ASN A 6 2.21 -18.51 -16.24
CA ASN A 6 1.55 -19.71 -15.73
C ASN A 6 1.00 -19.52 -14.30
N LEU A 7 1.71 -18.76 -13.44
CA LEU A 7 1.25 -18.49 -12.09
C LEU A 7 0.04 -17.53 -12.10
N GLU A 8 0.10 -16.44 -12.85
CA GLU A 8 -1.01 -15.50 -13.00
C GLU A 8 -2.25 -16.17 -13.62
N ASP A 9 -2.07 -16.97 -14.68
CA ASP A 9 -3.15 -17.73 -15.32
C ASP A 9 -3.79 -18.74 -14.34
N SER A 10 -3.02 -19.28 -13.39
CA SER A 10 -3.52 -20.14 -12.30
C SER A 10 -4.13 -19.37 -11.12
N LYS A 11 -4.35 -18.04 -11.25
CA LYS A 11 -4.85 -17.15 -10.21
C LYS A 11 -3.97 -17.12 -8.95
N SER A 12 -2.67 -17.30 -9.12
CA SER A 12 -1.67 -17.13 -8.06
C SER A 12 -0.95 -15.80 -8.28
N PRO A 13 -1.33 -14.73 -7.55
CA PRO A 13 -0.72 -13.41 -7.75
C PRO A 13 0.78 -13.47 -7.50
N THR A 14 1.55 -12.83 -8.39
CA THR A 14 3.01 -12.81 -8.34
C THR A 14 3.54 -11.42 -8.03
N CYS A 15 4.67 -11.36 -7.34
CA CYS A 15 5.45 -10.16 -7.18
C CYS A 15 6.81 -10.38 -7.85
N MET A 16 7.08 -9.62 -8.92
CA MET A 16 8.36 -9.67 -9.64
C MET A 16 9.26 -8.53 -9.21
N ILE A 17 10.52 -8.85 -8.96
CA ILE A 17 11.56 -7.86 -8.68
C ILE A 17 12.61 -7.98 -9.77
N GLY A 18 12.98 -6.86 -10.39
CA GLY A 18 13.95 -6.83 -11.49
C GLY A 18 14.65 -5.48 -11.59
N ASP A 19 15.82 -5.46 -12.20
CA ASP A 19 16.69 -4.29 -12.33
C ASP A 19 16.94 -3.87 -13.77
N GLY A 20 16.54 -4.68 -14.75
CA GLY A 20 16.98 -4.51 -16.13
C GLY A 20 15.88 -4.50 -17.19
N VAL A 21 16.31 -4.12 -18.40
CA VAL A 21 15.47 -4.08 -19.61
C VAL A 21 14.88 -5.45 -19.94
N ASN A 22 15.63 -6.53 -19.64
CA ASN A 22 15.22 -7.90 -19.94
C ASN A 22 14.04 -8.35 -19.08
N ASP A 23 13.83 -7.72 -17.94
CA ASP A 23 12.77 -8.06 -16.96
C ASP A 23 11.50 -7.21 -17.14
N ALA A 24 11.54 -6.18 -18.01
CA ALA A 24 10.43 -5.25 -18.20
C ALA A 24 9.10 -5.95 -18.53
N LEU A 25 9.13 -6.97 -19.41
CA LEU A 25 7.93 -7.74 -19.72
C LEU A 25 7.44 -8.57 -18.53
N ALA A 26 8.35 -9.09 -17.72
CA ALA A 26 8.02 -9.87 -16.53
C ALA A 26 7.45 -8.98 -15.42
N LEU A 27 8.04 -7.80 -15.22
CA LEU A 27 7.54 -6.76 -14.30
C LEU A 27 6.11 -6.34 -14.67
N LYS A 28 5.88 -6.06 -15.96
CA LYS A 28 4.57 -5.62 -16.46
C LYS A 28 3.49 -6.70 -16.37
N TYR A 29 3.86 -7.98 -16.46
CA TYR A 29 2.92 -9.10 -16.47
C TYR A 29 2.60 -9.63 -15.07
N SER A 30 3.44 -9.35 -14.10
CA SER A 30 3.20 -9.74 -12.70
C SER A 30 2.08 -8.91 -12.07
N SER A 31 1.41 -9.46 -11.03
CA SER A 31 0.41 -8.73 -10.25
C SER A 31 1.01 -7.49 -9.57
N VAL A 32 2.30 -7.53 -9.21
CA VAL A 32 3.06 -6.39 -8.70
C VAL A 32 4.48 -6.48 -9.25
N GLY A 33 4.89 -5.49 -10.05
CA GLY A 33 6.25 -5.33 -10.53
C GLY A 33 7.02 -4.32 -9.67
N ILE A 34 8.20 -4.71 -9.19
CA ILE A 34 9.09 -3.85 -8.42
C ILE A 34 10.41 -3.70 -9.18
N SER A 35 10.75 -2.50 -9.61
CA SER A 35 12.05 -2.22 -10.21
C SER A 35 13.06 -1.74 -9.16
N MET A 36 14.32 -2.15 -9.35
CA MET A 36 15.47 -1.63 -8.63
C MET A 36 15.92 -0.33 -9.35
N GLY A 37 15.85 0.81 -8.68
CA GLY A 37 15.66 2.08 -9.38
C GLY A 37 16.81 3.07 -9.37
N ALA A 38 17.93 2.84 -8.65
CA ALA A 38 19.04 3.82 -8.66
C ALA A 38 19.89 3.72 -9.93
N ILE A 39 19.94 2.55 -10.56
CA ILE A 39 20.71 2.24 -11.80
C ILE A 39 19.79 1.57 -12.83
N GLY A 40 18.51 1.33 -12.48
CA GLY A 40 17.54 0.68 -13.35
C GLY A 40 17.32 1.46 -14.64
N SER A 41 17.14 0.73 -15.74
CA SER A 41 16.80 1.36 -17.00
C SER A 41 15.43 2.05 -16.86
N ASP A 42 15.27 3.20 -17.51
CA ASP A 42 13.98 3.91 -17.58
C ASP A 42 12.85 2.98 -18.02
N ILE A 43 13.16 1.98 -18.84
CA ILE A 43 12.23 0.95 -19.32
C ILE A 43 11.74 0.05 -18.19
N ALA A 44 12.62 -0.36 -17.26
CA ALA A 44 12.23 -1.18 -16.12
C ALA A 44 11.37 -0.39 -15.13
N ILE A 45 11.70 0.88 -14.92
CA ILE A 45 10.93 1.79 -14.06
C ILE A 45 9.53 2.01 -14.65
N GLU A 46 9.43 2.26 -15.96
CA GLU A 46 8.14 2.46 -16.65
C GLU A 46 7.27 1.19 -16.66
N ALA A 47 7.90 0.01 -16.68
CA ALA A 47 7.20 -1.27 -16.68
C ALA A 47 6.74 -1.72 -15.29
N SER A 48 7.26 -1.11 -14.21
CA SER A 48 7.00 -1.52 -12.82
C SER A 48 5.88 -0.69 -12.17
N ASP A 49 5.26 -1.26 -11.14
CA ASP A 49 4.29 -0.55 -10.29
C ASP A 49 4.99 0.23 -9.17
N ILE A 50 6.18 -0.23 -8.77
CA ILE A 50 6.97 0.33 -7.68
C ILE A 50 8.42 0.43 -8.12
N ALA A 51 9.03 1.60 -7.99
CA ALA A 51 10.47 1.80 -8.17
C ALA A 51 11.14 2.01 -6.81
N LEU A 52 12.14 1.17 -6.49
CA LEU A 52 12.96 1.37 -5.30
C LEU A 52 14.04 2.41 -5.62
N ALA A 53 14.11 3.47 -4.83
CA ALA A 53 15.11 4.53 -5.02
C ALA A 53 16.55 4.09 -4.71
N SER A 54 16.73 2.91 -4.14
CA SER A 54 18.03 2.29 -3.87
C SER A 54 18.04 0.85 -4.37
N ASP A 55 19.20 0.37 -4.82
CA ASP A 55 19.38 -1.01 -5.31
C ASP A 55 19.59 -2.01 -4.15
N ASP A 56 19.05 -1.72 -2.98
CA ASP A 56 19.19 -2.59 -1.81
C ASP A 56 17.91 -3.39 -1.58
N ILE A 57 17.99 -4.70 -1.86
CA ILE A 57 16.91 -5.68 -1.63
C ILE A 57 16.46 -5.69 -0.15
N LYS A 58 17.31 -5.25 0.78
CA LYS A 58 16.95 -5.13 2.20
C LYS A 58 15.77 -4.17 2.45
N ASN A 59 15.44 -3.32 1.49
CA ASN A 59 14.27 -2.44 1.58
C ASN A 59 12.94 -3.14 1.27
N ILE A 60 12.95 -4.33 0.67
CA ILE A 60 11.71 -5.08 0.36
C ILE A 60 10.88 -5.39 1.63
N PRO A 61 11.45 -5.90 2.73
CA PRO A 61 10.69 -6.10 3.96
C PRO A 61 10.05 -4.81 4.49
N TYR A 62 10.77 -3.69 4.38
CA TYR A 62 10.21 -2.38 4.74
C TYR A 62 9.03 -1.99 3.86
N LEU A 63 9.14 -2.18 2.55
CA LEU A 63 8.07 -1.93 1.59
C LEU A 63 6.82 -2.74 1.94
N LEU A 64 6.97 -4.04 2.21
CA LEU A 64 5.86 -4.93 2.61
C LEU A 64 5.22 -4.51 3.95
N TYR A 65 6.02 -4.11 4.91
CA TYR A 65 5.52 -3.58 6.18
C TYR A 65 4.74 -2.28 5.98
N LEU A 66 5.31 -1.35 5.20
CA LEU A 66 4.69 -0.06 4.91
C LEU A 66 3.37 -0.23 4.16
N SER A 67 3.31 -1.12 3.17
CA SER A 67 2.08 -1.41 2.40
C SER A 67 0.95 -1.93 3.30
N LYS A 68 1.25 -2.89 4.20
CA LYS A 68 0.28 -3.41 5.18
C LYS A 68 -0.22 -2.31 6.12
N LYS A 69 0.69 -1.46 6.61
CA LYS A 69 0.34 -0.36 7.51
C LYS A 69 -0.50 0.70 6.80
N THR A 70 -0.15 1.02 5.55
CA THR A 70 -0.90 1.95 4.70
C THR A 70 -2.32 1.42 4.47
N MET A 71 -2.47 0.16 4.10
CA MET A 71 -3.78 -0.46 3.90
C MET A 71 -4.64 -0.43 5.16
N LYS A 72 -4.04 -0.70 6.33
CA LYS A 72 -4.75 -0.58 7.62
C LYS A 72 -5.21 0.84 7.89
N THR A 73 -4.36 1.83 7.62
CA THR A 73 -4.70 3.25 7.79
C THR A 73 -5.81 3.68 6.84
N ILE A 74 -5.76 3.26 5.57
CA ILE A 74 -6.82 3.52 4.58
C ILE A 74 -8.15 2.94 5.06
N LYS A 75 -8.17 1.66 5.45
CA LYS A 75 -9.41 1.02 5.96
C LYS A 75 -9.98 1.75 7.16
N LEU A 76 -9.13 2.14 8.12
CA LEU A 76 -9.56 2.90 9.30
C LEU A 76 -10.15 4.26 8.91
N ASN A 77 -9.47 5.01 8.03
CA ASN A 77 -9.91 6.32 7.58
C ASN A 77 -11.25 6.24 6.83
N VAL A 78 -11.40 5.29 5.92
CA VAL A 78 -12.64 5.07 5.17
C VAL A 78 -13.78 4.70 6.12
N THR A 79 -13.56 3.73 7.02
CA THR A 79 -14.59 3.32 7.99
C THR A 79 -15.01 4.47 8.89
N PHE A 80 -14.03 5.23 9.40
CA PHE A 80 -14.31 6.41 10.23
C PHE A 80 -15.11 7.47 9.46
N SER A 81 -14.70 7.81 8.24
CA SER A 81 -15.40 8.81 7.42
C SER A 81 -16.83 8.39 7.08
N LEU A 82 -17.03 7.12 6.72
CA LEU A 82 -18.37 6.60 6.44
C LEU A 82 -19.26 6.62 7.69
N ALA A 83 -18.72 6.19 8.83
CA ALA A 83 -19.46 6.20 10.10
C ALA A 83 -19.85 7.62 10.51
N LEU A 84 -18.94 8.57 10.39
CA LEU A 84 -19.18 9.98 10.70
C LEU A 84 -20.24 10.59 9.78
N ASN A 85 -20.16 10.31 8.47
CA ASN A 85 -21.15 10.79 7.51
C ASN A 85 -22.54 10.18 7.78
N PHE A 86 -22.61 8.88 8.05
CA PHE A 86 -23.87 8.20 8.35
C PHE A 86 -24.53 8.75 9.61
N LEU A 87 -23.73 8.96 10.67
CA LEU A 87 -24.20 9.59 11.91
C LEU A 87 -24.70 11.03 11.66
N ALA A 88 -23.98 11.81 10.86
CA ALA A 88 -24.37 13.18 10.52
C ALA A 88 -25.71 13.23 9.76
N ILE A 89 -25.94 12.28 8.84
CA ILE A 89 -27.22 12.17 8.10
C ILE A 89 -28.38 11.87 9.08
N ILE A 90 -28.20 10.90 9.98
CA ILE A 90 -29.24 10.57 10.98
C ILE A 90 -29.57 11.78 11.85
N LEU A 91 -28.56 12.48 12.35
CA LEU A 91 -28.75 13.67 13.18
C LEU A 91 -29.39 14.84 12.41
N ALA A 92 -29.09 14.97 11.12
CA ALA A 92 -29.74 15.95 10.26
C ALA A 92 -31.24 15.63 10.03
N MET A 93 -31.56 14.37 9.82
CA MET A 93 -32.96 13.91 9.64
C MET A 93 -33.81 14.14 10.89
N THR A 94 -33.22 14.06 12.07
CA THR A 94 -33.92 14.35 13.34
C THR A 94 -34.04 15.86 13.64
N GLY A 95 -33.46 16.72 12.81
CA GLY A 95 -33.45 18.17 13.04
C GLY A 95 -32.48 18.64 14.13
N ILE A 96 -31.72 17.72 14.74
CA ILE A 96 -30.76 18.06 15.81
C ILE A 96 -29.53 18.76 15.24
N LEU A 97 -29.10 18.39 14.01
CA LEU A 97 -27.90 18.91 13.40
C LEU A 97 -28.23 20.14 12.54
N ASN A 98 -27.70 21.30 12.97
CA ASN A 98 -27.72 22.52 12.17
C ASN A 98 -26.68 22.39 11.01
N PRO A 99 -26.96 22.89 9.79
CA PRO A 99 -26.04 22.86 8.66
C PRO A 99 -24.62 23.39 8.97
N VAL A 100 -24.51 24.44 9.76
CA VAL A 100 -23.22 25.04 10.16
C VAL A 100 -22.42 24.06 11.02
N VAL A 101 -23.08 23.44 12.00
CA VAL A 101 -22.44 22.44 12.88
C VAL A 101 -22.05 21.20 12.07
N GLY A 102 -22.90 20.78 11.13
CA GLY A 102 -22.61 19.67 10.21
C GLY A 102 -21.34 19.91 9.39
N ALA A 103 -21.19 21.11 8.84
CA ALA A 103 -19.98 21.51 8.10
C ALA A 103 -18.72 21.51 8.98
N LEU A 104 -18.82 21.99 10.21
CA LEU A 104 -17.70 21.97 11.17
C LEU A 104 -17.27 20.56 11.52
N VAL A 105 -18.23 19.68 11.82
CA VAL A 105 -17.94 18.25 12.13
C VAL A 105 -17.28 17.56 10.94
N HIS A 106 -17.75 17.79 9.73
CA HIS A 106 -17.15 17.24 8.51
C HIS A 106 -15.69 17.72 8.33
N ASN A 107 -15.44 19.01 8.50
CA ASN A 107 -14.09 19.57 8.38
C ASN A 107 -13.14 19.00 9.46
N LEU A 108 -13.59 18.88 10.71
CA LEU A 108 -12.81 18.24 11.78
C LEU A 108 -12.52 16.77 11.48
N GLY A 109 -13.50 16.04 10.93
CA GLY A 109 -13.29 14.67 10.45
C GLY A 109 -12.21 14.56 9.39
N SER A 110 -12.19 15.50 8.42
CA SER A 110 -11.17 15.56 7.37
C SER A 110 -9.78 15.82 7.95
N VAL A 111 -9.66 16.74 8.89
CA VAL A 111 -8.39 17.02 9.59
C VAL A 111 -7.90 15.77 10.32
N PHE A 112 -8.79 15.05 11.01
CA PHE A 112 -8.43 13.80 11.69
C PHE A 112 -7.86 12.76 10.71
N VAL A 113 -8.50 12.57 9.54
CA VAL A 113 -8.03 11.64 8.50
C VAL A 113 -6.64 12.02 7.99
N ILE A 114 -6.40 13.32 7.75
CA ILE A 114 -5.08 13.83 7.33
C ILE A 114 -4.02 13.55 8.40
N LEU A 115 -4.29 13.87 9.66
CA LEU A 115 -3.36 13.65 10.76
C LEU A 115 -3.07 12.17 10.99
N ASN A 116 -4.09 11.31 10.85
CA ASN A 116 -3.91 9.86 10.95
C ASN A 116 -3.04 9.32 9.81
N SER A 117 -3.23 9.82 8.59
CA SER A 117 -2.41 9.46 7.42
C SER A 117 -0.97 9.97 7.55
N ALA A 118 -0.77 11.18 8.10
CA ALA A 118 0.55 11.76 8.32
C ALA A 118 1.44 10.91 9.26
N LYS A 119 0.86 10.09 10.13
CA LYS A 119 1.61 9.14 10.98
C LYS A 119 2.42 8.13 10.16
N LEU A 120 2.03 7.86 8.91
CA LEU A 120 2.78 6.96 8.02
C LEU A 120 4.17 7.52 7.70
N LEU A 121 4.32 8.85 7.60
CA LEU A 121 5.61 9.50 7.32
C LEU A 121 6.65 9.22 8.42
N LYS A 122 6.20 9.05 9.67
CA LYS A 122 7.08 8.78 10.82
C LYS A 122 7.49 7.29 10.93
N THR A 123 6.99 6.44 10.06
CA THR A 123 7.20 4.97 10.16
C THR A 123 8.65 4.57 9.95
N ARG A 124 9.42 5.34 9.17
CA ARG A 124 10.84 5.07 8.86
C ARG A 124 11.74 5.07 10.11
N ASN A 125 11.47 5.93 11.09
CA ASN A 125 12.36 6.09 12.26
C ASN A 125 12.24 4.96 13.30
N ASN A 126 11.21 4.13 13.23
CA ASN A 126 10.98 3.06 14.21
C ASN A 126 11.42 1.67 13.72
N LEU A 127 11.89 1.56 12.50
CA LEU A 127 12.22 0.26 11.91
C LEU A 127 13.61 -0.26 12.27
N ASP A 128 14.55 0.63 12.60
CA ASP A 128 15.90 0.24 13.07
C ASP A 128 15.87 -0.53 14.40
N LEU A 129 14.75 -0.47 15.14
CA LEU A 129 14.59 -1.14 16.44
C LEU A 129 13.83 -2.48 16.38
N HIS A 130 13.15 -2.83 15.29
CA HIS A 130 12.28 -4.02 15.24
C HIS A 130 12.36 -4.82 13.94
N ILE A 131 13.55 -4.99 13.34
CA ILE A 131 13.76 -6.06 12.36
C ILE A 131 13.99 -7.39 13.10
N LYS A 132 13.05 -7.78 13.95
CA LYS A 132 12.72 -9.18 14.15
C LYS A 132 11.51 -9.46 13.26
N ILE A 133 11.78 -9.52 11.95
CA ILE A 133 10.78 -10.04 11.02
C ILE A 133 10.73 -11.53 11.30
N GLU A 134 9.79 -11.90 12.16
CA GLU A 134 9.19 -13.21 12.12
C GLU A 134 8.61 -13.33 10.70
N TYR A 135 9.36 -14.01 9.84
CA TYR A 135 8.86 -14.48 8.54
C TYR A 135 7.75 -15.50 8.83
N GLU A 136 6.64 -15.02 9.38
CA GLU A 136 5.39 -15.71 9.27
C GLU A 136 4.90 -15.54 7.84
N VAL A 137 5.55 -16.28 6.92
CA VAL A 137 4.89 -16.67 5.67
C VAL A 137 3.72 -17.55 6.10
N THR A 138 2.70 -16.88 6.61
CA THR A 138 1.45 -17.53 6.94
C THR A 138 0.93 -18.14 5.64
N ASN A 139 0.86 -19.44 5.63
CA ASN A 139 0.45 -20.39 4.61
C ASN A 139 -0.97 -20.10 4.02
N LYS A 140 -1.44 -18.86 4.00
CA LYS A 140 -2.79 -18.45 3.56
C LYS A 140 -2.85 -17.46 2.41
N SER A 141 -1.77 -16.87 1.99
CA SER A 141 -1.74 -16.06 0.77
C SER A 141 -0.82 -16.74 -0.25
N LYS A 142 -1.41 -17.29 -1.31
CA LYS A 142 -0.69 -17.85 -2.46
C LYS A 142 -0.04 -16.72 -3.27
N VAL A 143 0.95 -16.06 -2.69
CA VAL A 143 1.79 -15.09 -3.40
C VAL A 143 3.14 -15.77 -3.60
N ALA A 144 3.51 -16.02 -4.85
CA ALA A 144 4.85 -16.46 -5.19
C ALA A 144 5.74 -15.22 -5.34
N LEU A 145 6.83 -15.17 -4.55
CA LEU A 145 7.89 -14.19 -4.72
C LEU A 145 8.93 -14.77 -5.69
N ILE A 146 9.11 -14.11 -6.84
CA ILE A 146 10.12 -14.48 -7.84
C ILE A 146 11.17 -13.37 -7.85
N VAL A 147 12.42 -13.74 -7.60
CA VAL A 147 13.59 -12.85 -7.62
C VAL A 147 14.42 -13.14 -8.85
#